data_ad1a630e1cc4ee03207a0b45f27cc9ec
#
_entry.id   ad1a630e1cc4ee03207a0b45f27cc9ec
#
_cell.length_a   1.000
_cell.length_b   1.000
_cell.length_c   1.000
_cell.angle_alpha   90.00
_cell.angle_beta   90.00
_cell.angle_gamma   90.00
#
_symmetry.space_group_name_H-M   'P 1'
#
loop_
_entity.id
_entity.type
_entity.pdbx_description
1 polymer ?
#
loop_
_entity_poly.entity_id
_entity_poly.type
_entity_poly.pdbx_seq_one_letter_code
_entity_poly.pdbx_strand_id
1 'polypeptide(L)'
;MKVLPHTHSCFVCGESNPFGLKLRFETDGRIVQTRFTPKAEHIGFKQVVHGGIISTLLDEIMVWACAVQTRRFAYCAELTVRFLMPLQPGQEVAARGELIANRRDKIFEAKGELRDIEGKLLASATGKYLPVKAREAAEMATDLLGDLGFLKTS
;
A
#
# COMPACT_ATOMS: atom_id res chain seq x y z
N MET A 1 -16.58 -1.79 5.19
CA MET A 1 -15.34 -1.66 4.38
C MET A 1 -15.55 -2.41 3.07
N LYS A 2 -15.16 -1.82 1.96
CA LYS A 2 -15.18 -2.45 0.63
C LYS A 2 -13.80 -3.02 0.33
N VAL A 3 -13.73 -4.27 -0.14
CA VAL A 3 -12.48 -4.88 -0.59
C VAL A 3 -12.06 -4.24 -1.91
N LEU A 4 -10.80 -3.81 -1.99
CA LEU A 4 -10.21 -3.23 -3.19
C LEU A 4 -9.77 -4.32 -4.17
N PRO A 5 -9.63 -4.00 -5.46
CA PRO A 5 -8.98 -4.89 -6.42
C PRO A 5 -7.57 -5.25 -5.98
N HIS A 6 -7.07 -6.33 -6.52
CA HIS A 6 -5.68 -6.74 -6.39
C HIS A 6 -5.14 -7.14 -7.76
N THR A 7 -3.87 -7.45 -7.87
CA THR A 7 -3.27 -7.79 -9.15
C THR A 7 -2.98 -9.28 -9.29
N HIS A 8 -2.61 -9.69 -10.50
CA HIS A 8 -1.99 -11.00 -10.72
C HIS A 8 -0.52 -11.00 -10.30
N SER A 9 0.25 -9.97 -10.66
CA SER A 9 1.72 -10.00 -10.68
C SER A 9 2.41 -9.19 -9.60
N CYS A 10 1.76 -8.24 -8.94
CA CYS A 10 2.39 -7.36 -7.96
C CYS A 10 3.02 -8.12 -6.79
N PHE A 11 4.18 -7.67 -6.35
CA PHE A 11 4.85 -8.24 -5.18
C PHE A 11 4.01 -8.11 -3.90
N VAL A 12 3.21 -7.07 -3.75
CA VAL A 12 2.42 -6.83 -2.53
C VAL A 12 1.07 -7.55 -2.58
N CYS A 13 0.28 -7.33 -3.63
CA CYS A 13 -1.09 -7.83 -3.72
C CYS A 13 -1.32 -8.90 -4.79
N GLY A 14 -0.28 -9.29 -5.52
CA GLY A 14 -0.37 -10.23 -6.63
C GLY A 14 -0.65 -11.66 -6.18
N GLU A 15 -1.79 -12.21 -6.61
CA GLU A 15 -2.16 -13.58 -6.22
C GLU A 15 -1.28 -14.66 -6.84
N SER A 16 -0.67 -14.37 -8.01
CA SER A 16 0.16 -15.32 -8.76
C SER A 16 1.67 -15.11 -8.55
N ASN A 17 2.08 -14.07 -7.81
CA ASN A 17 3.49 -13.87 -7.50
C ASN A 17 3.94 -14.82 -6.39
N PRO A 18 4.85 -15.78 -6.66
CA PRO A 18 5.26 -16.79 -5.67
C PRO A 18 6.02 -16.21 -4.47
N PHE A 19 6.64 -15.05 -4.63
CA PHE A 19 7.37 -14.34 -3.56
C PHE A 19 6.55 -13.23 -2.92
N GLY A 20 5.32 -13.00 -3.39
CA GLY A 20 4.49 -11.89 -2.98
C GLY A 20 3.92 -12.01 -1.57
N LEU A 21 3.55 -10.87 -1.02
CA LEU A 21 2.92 -10.78 0.30
C LEU A 21 1.43 -11.17 0.27
N LYS A 22 0.81 -11.16 -0.91
CA LYS A 22 -0.59 -11.54 -1.18
C LYS A 22 -1.60 -10.79 -0.32
N LEU A 23 -1.33 -9.53 -0.06
CA LEU A 23 -2.18 -8.70 0.78
C LEU A 23 -3.48 -8.33 0.07
N ARG A 24 -4.50 -8.09 0.86
CA ARG A 24 -5.79 -7.56 0.43
C ARG A 24 -6.07 -6.28 1.18
N PHE A 25 -6.52 -5.28 0.47
CA PHE A 25 -6.81 -3.97 1.02
C PHE A 25 -8.31 -3.74 1.08
N GLU A 26 -8.73 -3.00 2.08
CA GLU A 26 -10.11 -2.58 2.27
C GLU A 26 -10.19 -1.07 2.46
N THR A 27 -11.33 -0.49 2.10
CA THR A 27 -11.55 0.95 2.24
C THR A 27 -12.97 1.28 2.69
N ASP A 28 -13.09 2.38 3.41
CA ASP A 28 -14.36 3.07 3.69
C ASP A 28 -14.63 4.21 2.69
N GLY A 29 -13.78 4.36 1.66
CA GLY A 29 -13.80 5.45 0.68
C GLY A 29 -12.83 6.59 1.01
N ARG A 30 -12.27 6.63 2.20
CA ARG A 30 -11.29 7.62 2.64
C ARG A 30 -9.98 6.98 3.08
N ILE A 31 -10.07 6.01 3.96
CA ILE A 31 -8.91 5.29 4.50
C ILE A 31 -8.80 3.96 3.80
N VAL A 32 -7.58 3.55 3.50
CA VAL A 32 -7.26 2.19 3.06
C VAL A 32 -6.56 1.48 4.21
N GLN A 33 -6.91 0.23 4.45
CA GLN A 33 -6.30 -0.59 5.50
C GLN A 33 -6.05 -2.01 5.05
N THR A 34 -5.12 -2.67 5.72
CA THR A 34 -4.85 -4.10 5.61
C THR A 34 -4.25 -4.63 6.90
N ARG A 35 -4.29 -5.94 7.07
CA ARG A 35 -3.55 -6.65 8.11
C ARG A 35 -2.42 -7.45 7.48
N PHE A 36 -1.32 -7.57 8.19
CA PHE A 36 -0.15 -8.28 7.74
C PHE A 36 0.50 -9.01 8.91
N THR A 37 0.84 -10.26 8.68
CA THR A 37 1.66 -11.05 9.63
C THR A 37 2.92 -11.47 8.90
N PRO A 38 4.08 -10.87 9.20
CA PRO A 38 5.33 -11.23 8.54
C PRO A 38 5.74 -12.66 8.86
N LYS A 39 6.38 -13.29 7.89
CA LYS A 39 6.92 -14.64 7.99
C LYS A 39 8.43 -14.61 8.25
N ALA A 40 9.00 -15.76 8.53
CA ALA A 40 10.44 -15.90 8.74
C ALA A 40 11.28 -15.42 7.56
N GLU A 41 10.78 -15.54 6.32
CA GLU A 41 11.44 -15.08 5.09
C GLU A 41 11.51 -13.55 4.95
N HIS A 42 10.75 -12.81 5.75
CA HIS A 42 10.71 -11.35 5.74
C HIS A 42 11.72 -10.70 6.67
N ILE A 43 12.61 -11.47 7.28
CA ILE A 43 13.60 -10.95 8.22
C ILE A 43 14.73 -10.20 7.51
N GLY A 44 15.26 -9.21 8.22
CA GLY A 44 16.54 -8.58 7.93
C GLY A 44 17.59 -9.07 8.92
N PHE A 45 17.87 -8.25 9.92
CA PHE A 45 18.90 -8.51 10.92
C PHE A 45 18.31 -8.96 12.26
N LYS A 46 18.93 -9.98 12.90
CA LYS A 46 18.56 -10.48 14.25
C LYS A 46 17.06 -10.75 14.45
N GLN A 47 16.42 -11.49 13.55
CA GLN A 47 15.00 -11.86 13.68
C GLN A 47 14.03 -10.65 13.62
N VAL A 48 14.48 -9.51 13.17
CA VAL A 48 13.64 -8.34 12.95
C VAL A 48 13.20 -8.31 11.49
N VAL A 49 11.95 -7.99 11.24
CA VAL A 49 11.42 -7.81 9.88
C VAL A 49 12.20 -6.72 9.16
N HIS A 50 12.63 -7.01 7.93
CA HIS A 50 13.41 -6.08 7.13
C HIS A 50 12.66 -4.77 6.90
N GLY A 51 13.33 -3.64 7.09
CA GLY A 51 12.75 -2.31 6.87
C GLY A 51 12.19 -2.10 5.46
N GLY A 52 12.78 -2.78 4.47
CA GLY A 52 12.27 -2.80 3.10
C GLY A 52 10.88 -3.43 2.98
N ILE A 53 10.57 -4.47 3.75
CA ILE A 53 9.24 -5.08 3.79
C ILE A 53 8.22 -4.10 4.38
N ILE A 54 8.56 -3.43 5.47
CA ILE A 54 7.72 -2.40 6.09
C ILE A 54 7.49 -1.23 5.13
N SER A 55 8.54 -0.78 4.46
CA SER A 55 8.47 0.30 3.46
C SER A 55 7.60 -0.08 2.27
N THR A 56 7.70 -1.32 1.79
CA THR A 56 6.87 -1.87 0.72
C THR A 56 5.38 -1.83 1.09
N LEU A 57 5.06 -2.28 2.30
CA LEU A 57 3.68 -2.28 2.80
C LEU A 57 3.12 -0.86 2.90
N LEU A 58 3.89 0.08 3.44
CA LEU A 58 3.47 1.47 3.60
C LEU A 58 3.35 2.19 2.25
N ASP A 59 4.25 1.91 1.29
CA ASP A 59 4.16 2.43 -0.06
C ASP A 59 2.87 1.99 -0.75
N GLU A 60 2.61 0.70 -0.76
CA GLU A 60 1.42 0.14 -1.44
C GLU A 60 0.12 0.67 -0.85
N ILE A 61 0.01 0.75 0.48
CA ILE A 61 -1.22 1.24 1.09
C ILE A 61 -1.47 2.72 0.80
N MET A 62 -0.42 3.51 0.65
CA MET A 62 -0.51 4.91 0.27
C MET A 62 -0.87 5.08 -1.21
N VAL A 63 -0.34 4.24 -2.09
CA VAL A 63 -0.75 4.19 -3.51
C VAL A 63 -2.24 3.92 -3.63
N TRP A 64 -2.76 2.93 -2.92
CA TRP A 64 -4.18 2.63 -2.93
C TRP A 64 -5.03 3.75 -2.33
N ALA A 65 -4.53 4.42 -1.27
CA ALA A 65 -5.21 5.59 -0.71
C ALA A 65 -5.33 6.73 -1.74
N CYS A 66 -4.27 6.97 -2.52
CA CYS A 66 -4.33 7.91 -3.65
C CYS A 66 -5.37 7.47 -4.69
N ALA A 67 -5.34 6.20 -5.11
CA ALA A 67 -6.25 5.67 -6.13
C ALA A 67 -7.73 5.76 -5.71
N VAL A 68 -8.04 5.43 -4.47
CA VAL A 68 -9.41 5.50 -3.92
C VAL A 68 -9.96 6.93 -3.97
N GLN A 69 -9.16 7.90 -3.56
CA GLN A 69 -9.60 9.28 -3.42
C GLN A 69 -9.60 10.03 -4.76
N THR A 70 -8.60 9.79 -5.62
CA THR A 70 -8.43 10.53 -6.87
C THR A 70 -9.01 9.81 -8.07
N ARG A 71 -9.32 8.52 -7.93
CA ARG A 71 -9.76 7.64 -9.02
C ARG A 71 -8.70 7.49 -10.12
N ARG A 72 -7.43 7.62 -9.76
CA ARG A 72 -6.30 7.53 -10.67
C ARG A 72 -5.17 6.71 -10.05
N PHE A 73 -4.50 5.90 -10.88
CA PHE A 73 -3.24 5.28 -10.49
C PHE A 73 -2.10 6.29 -10.48
N ALA A 74 -1.11 6.02 -9.65
CA ALA A 74 0.08 6.84 -9.54
C ALA A 74 1.31 5.98 -9.23
N TYR A 75 2.49 6.48 -9.59
CA TYR A 75 3.77 5.91 -9.17
C TYR A 75 4.35 6.68 -7.99
N CYS A 76 5.03 5.98 -7.10
CA CYS A 76 5.78 6.60 -6.02
C CYS A 76 6.97 7.37 -6.59
N ALA A 77 7.05 8.66 -6.27
CA ALA A 77 8.17 9.53 -6.62
C ALA A 77 9.12 9.76 -5.43
N GLU A 78 8.56 9.78 -4.21
CA GLU A 78 9.33 10.00 -2.99
C GLU A 78 8.63 9.28 -1.83
N LEU A 79 9.40 8.57 -1.03
CA LEU A 79 8.93 7.85 0.14
C LEU A 79 9.84 8.14 1.32
N THR A 80 9.26 8.60 2.42
CA THR A 80 9.96 8.80 3.68
C THR A 80 9.34 7.89 4.74
N VAL A 81 10.13 7.02 5.32
CA VAL A 81 9.68 6.07 6.36
C VAL A 81 10.41 6.32 7.66
N ARG A 82 9.66 6.34 8.76
CA ARG A 82 10.19 6.34 10.11
C ARG A 82 9.92 4.99 10.75
N PHE A 83 10.98 4.34 11.21
CA PHE A 83 10.94 3.09 11.96
C PHE A 83 11.05 3.42 13.44
N LEU A 84 9.99 3.22 14.19
CA LEU A 84 9.89 3.60 15.61
C LEU A 84 10.13 2.43 16.54
N MET A 85 9.64 1.25 16.17
CA MET A 85 9.75 0.03 16.95
C MET A 85 10.02 -1.16 16.04
N PRO A 86 10.82 -2.15 16.48
CA PRO A 86 11.05 -3.35 15.70
C PRO A 86 9.77 -4.19 15.55
N LEU A 87 9.63 -4.82 14.40
CA LEU A 87 8.57 -5.79 14.12
C LEU A 87 9.21 -7.18 14.00
N GLN A 88 8.60 -8.18 14.61
CA GLN A 88 9.10 -9.56 14.57
C GLN A 88 8.20 -10.44 13.69
N PRO A 89 8.77 -11.49 13.06
CA PRO A 89 7.96 -12.49 12.38
C PRO A 89 6.90 -13.10 13.30
N GLY A 90 5.71 -13.32 12.76
CA GLY A 90 4.57 -13.85 13.50
C GLY A 90 3.74 -12.80 14.25
N GLN A 91 4.21 -11.57 14.35
CA GLN A 91 3.49 -10.48 14.99
C GLN A 91 2.53 -9.84 13.98
N GLU A 92 1.22 -9.96 14.21
CA GLU A 92 0.23 -9.29 13.35
C GLU A 92 0.26 -7.78 13.54
N VAL A 93 0.18 -7.06 12.42
CA VAL A 93 0.11 -5.60 12.39
C VAL A 93 -1.01 -5.15 11.46
N ALA A 94 -1.50 -3.93 11.71
CA ALA A 94 -2.43 -3.24 10.83
C ALA A 94 -1.74 -2.05 10.18
N ALA A 95 -1.86 -1.95 8.86
CA ALA A 95 -1.43 -0.79 8.10
C ALA A 95 -2.64 0.04 7.69
N ARG A 96 -2.49 1.37 7.72
CA ARG A 96 -3.51 2.34 7.27
C ARG A 96 -2.87 3.40 6.41
N GLY A 97 -3.54 3.77 5.33
CA GLY A 97 -3.12 4.82 4.41
C GLY A 97 -4.22 5.83 4.16
N GLU A 98 -3.85 7.08 3.97
CA GLU A 98 -4.76 8.20 3.70
C GLU A 98 -4.11 9.21 2.76
N LEU A 99 -4.87 9.68 1.76
CA LEU A 99 -4.47 10.82 0.95
C LEU A 99 -4.55 12.10 1.81
N ILE A 100 -3.48 12.90 1.82
CA ILE A 100 -3.43 14.15 2.59
C ILE A 100 -3.47 15.39 1.71
N ALA A 101 -3.04 15.29 0.44
CA ALA A 101 -3.15 16.40 -0.51
C ALA A 101 -3.21 15.90 -1.95
N ASN A 102 -4.01 16.58 -2.75
CA ASN A 102 -4.00 16.46 -4.21
C ASN A 102 -3.65 17.83 -4.79
N ARG A 103 -2.42 17.95 -5.31
CA ARG A 103 -1.93 19.21 -5.87
C ARG A 103 -2.24 19.27 -7.36
N ARG A 104 -3.44 19.77 -7.69
CA ARG A 104 -3.90 20.04 -9.06
C ARG A 104 -3.82 18.81 -9.98
N ASP A 105 -4.09 17.62 -9.45
CA ASP A 105 -3.96 16.34 -10.17
C ASP A 105 -2.57 16.08 -10.79
N LYS A 106 -1.53 16.72 -10.26
CA LYS A 106 -0.14 16.56 -10.71
C LYS A 106 0.73 15.82 -9.70
N ILE A 107 0.47 16.03 -8.41
CA ILE A 107 1.17 15.35 -7.31
C ILE A 107 0.14 15.00 -6.25
N PHE A 108 0.12 13.73 -5.84
CA PHE A 108 -0.64 13.28 -4.69
C PHE A 108 0.30 13.09 -3.51
N GLU A 109 -0.11 13.52 -2.34
CA GLU A 109 0.62 13.28 -1.10
C GLU A 109 -0.24 12.40 -0.19
N ALA A 110 0.39 11.38 0.37
CA ALA A 110 -0.27 10.44 1.27
C ALA A 110 0.57 10.19 2.51
N LYS A 111 -0.09 9.71 3.55
CA LYS A 111 0.53 9.23 4.79
C LYS A 111 0.11 7.80 5.06
N GLY A 112 1.00 7.06 5.72
CA GLY A 112 0.75 5.69 6.15
C GLY A 112 1.23 5.44 7.57
N GLU A 113 0.59 4.52 8.25
CA GLU A 113 0.95 4.09 9.60
C GLU A 113 0.89 2.57 9.70
N LEU A 114 1.80 2.01 10.49
CA LEU A 114 1.83 0.61 10.86
C LEU A 114 1.71 0.49 12.38
N ARG A 115 0.70 -0.23 12.85
CA ARG A 115 0.42 -0.42 14.27
C ARG A 115 0.31 -1.90 14.64
N ASP A 116 0.68 -2.24 15.85
CA ASP A 116 0.43 -3.57 16.39
C ASP A 116 -1.04 -3.75 16.82
N ILE A 117 -1.38 -4.95 17.30
CA ILE A 117 -2.75 -5.27 17.73
C ILE A 117 -3.21 -4.46 18.96
N GLU A 118 -2.29 -3.89 19.71
CA GLU A 118 -2.58 -3.01 20.88
C GLU A 118 -2.72 -1.54 20.45
N GLY A 119 -2.51 -1.24 19.16
CA GLY A 119 -2.60 0.11 18.60
C GLY A 119 -1.31 0.92 18.71
N LYS A 120 -0.20 0.32 19.15
CA LYS A 120 1.10 0.98 19.24
C LYS A 120 1.67 1.25 17.85
N LEU A 121 2.14 2.48 17.63
CA LEU A 121 2.75 2.87 16.36
C LEU A 121 4.15 2.27 16.22
N LEU A 122 4.35 1.45 15.20
CA LEU A 122 5.62 0.80 14.91
C LEU A 122 6.41 1.52 13.81
N ALA A 123 5.71 2.04 12.82
CA ALA A 123 6.30 2.81 11.72
C ALA A 123 5.29 3.80 11.16
N SER A 124 5.79 4.86 10.57
CA SER A 124 4.99 5.85 9.84
C SER A 124 5.68 6.26 8.54
N ALA A 125 4.91 6.70 7.57
CA ALA A 125 5.46 7.14 6.30
C ALA A 125 4.67 8.31 5.72
N THR A 126 5.35 9.06 4.87
CA THR A 126 4.76 10.01 3.92
C THR A 126 5.30 9.72 2.54
N GLY A 127 4.49 9.94 1.52
CA GLY A 127 4.90 9.71 0.14
C GLY A 127 4.32 10.74 -0.80
N LYS A 128 5.03 10.95 -1.91
CA LYS A 128 4.58 11.74 -3.05
C LYS A 128 4.44 10.84 -4.26
N TYR A 129 3.31 10.96 -4.93
CA TYR A 129 2.89 10.07 -6.01
C TYR A 129 2.55 10.87 -7.26
N LEU A 130 3.02 10.41 -8.41
CA LEU A 130 2.78 11.04 -9.70
C LEU A 130 1.72 10.25 -10.46
N PRO A 131 0.59 10.89 -10.85
CA PRO A 131 -0.45 10.22 -11.63
C PRO A 131 0.11 9.66 -12.93
N VAL A 132 -0.26 8.43 -13.23
CA VAL A 132 0.08 7.80 -14.51
C VAL A 132 -0.78 8.36 -15.65
N LYS A 133 -0.26 8.31 -16.86
CA LYS A 133 -1.01 8.69 -18.07
C LYS A 133 -2.10 7.66 -18.36
N ALA A 134 -3.14 8.09 -19.10
CA ALA A 134 -4.28 7.23 -19.43
C ALA A 134 -3.88 5.91 -20.11
N ARG A 135 -2.89 5.92 -21.02
CA ARG A 135 -2.38 4.71 -21.68
C ARG A 135 -1.79 3.73 -20.67
N GLU A 136 -0.94 4.19 -19.78
CA GLU A 136 -0.31 3.36 -18.75
C GLU A 136 -1.36 2.84 -17.75
N ALA A 137 -2.34 3.67 -17.38
CA ALA A 137 -3.45 3.25 -16.52
C ALA A 137 -4.27 2.13 -17.15
N ALA A 138 -4.52 2.18 -18.45
CA ALA A 138 -5.21 1.11 -19.18
C ALA A 138 -4.41 -0.19 -19.19
N GLU A 139 -3.09 -0.12 -19.36
CA GLU A 139 -2.20 -1.29 -19.28
C GLU A 139 -2.18 -1.89 -17.87
N MET A 140 -2.08 -1.07 -16.85
CA MET A 140 -2.13 -1.50 -15.43
C MET A 140 -3.46 -2.19 -15.10
N ALA A 141 -4.56 -1.68 -15.62
CA ALA A 141 -5.89 -2.24 -15.40
C ALA A 141 -6.02 -3.69 -15.91
N THR A 142 -5.26 -4.10 -16.90
CA THR A 142 -5.28 -5.49 -17.41
C THR A 142 -4.74 -6.51 -16.41
N ASP A 143 -3.92 -6.10 -15.46
CA ASP A 143 -3.37 -6.95 -14.39
C ASP A 143 -4.26 -6.98 -13.15
N LEU A 144 -5.33 -6.19 -13.11
CA LEU A 144 -6.22 -6.08 -11.94
C LEU A 144 -7.34 -7.10 -11.95
N LEU A 145 -7.62 -7.61 -10.76
CA LEU A 145 -8.72 -8.52 -10.44
C LEU A 145 -9.65 -7.86 -9.44
N GLY A 146 -10.94 -7.96 -9.66
CA GLY A 146 -11.97 -7.43 -8.77
C GLY A 146 -12.74 -6.25 -9.36
N ASP A 147 -13.45 -5.51 -8.49
CA ASP A 147 -14.30 -4.39 -8.93
C ASP A 147 -13.47 -3.11 -9.16
N LEU A 148 -13.37 -2.71 -10.42
CA LEU A 148 -12.66 -1.52 -10.88
C LEU A 148 -13.54 -0.26 -10.94
N GLY A 149 -14.81 -0.34 -10.52
CA GLY A 149 -15.78 0.72 -10.71
C GLY A 149 -15.44 2.07 -10.05
N PHE A 150 -14.43 2.11 -9.18
CA PHE A 150 -13.97 3.36 -8.57
C PHE A 150 -12.89 4.09 -9.40
N LEU A 151 -12.28 3.42 -10.38
CA LEU A 151 -11.26 4.02 -11.24
C LEU A 151 -11.87 4.71 -12.45
N LYS A 152 -11.31 5.83 -12.84
CA LYS A 152 -11.62 6.45 -14.14
C LYS A 152 -10.93 5.63 -15.24
N THR A 153 -11.71 5.01 -16.10
CA THR A 153 -11.24 4.23 -17.23
C THR A 153 -11.09 5.05 -18.52
N SER A 154 -11.07 6.36 -18.39
CA SER A 154 -10.93 7.26 -19.56
C SER A 154 -9.83 8.27 -19.35
#